data_1715f12af019022de26c722e202c8858
#
_entry.id   1715f12af019022de26c722e202c8858
#
_cell.length_a   1.000
_cell.length_b   1.000
_cell.length_c   1.000
_cell.angle_alpha   90.00
_cell.angle_beta   90.00
_cell.angle_gamma   90.00
#
_symmetry.space_group_name_H-M   'P 1'
#
loop_
_entity.id
_entity.type
_entity.pdbx_description
1 polymer ?
#
loop_
_entity_poly.entity_id
_entity_poly.type
_entity_poly.pdbx_seq_one_letter_code
_entity_poly.pdbx_strand_id
1 'polypeptide(L)'
;PNAWIFNFTNPSGLVTQALKSAGYEKVIGICDAPSSTKFRMAAKLGVDEKDLYVEFFGLNHLSWIRSVKIKDEEILPRLLADDAFLKSIQEFSMFDPDLLRMIGFLPNEYLYYYYHREKALANILKSGATRGQTIEQVNKQMMEELKAMDMDADPEGALQIFLYYMQVRENSYMSIESGLAKRPLLEKGQLEVPDGMGYAGVMLDCIEGLQSKDGRDLVL
;
A
#
# COMPACT_ATOMS: atom_id res chain seq x y z
N PRO A 1 16.55 -27.73 -0.16
CA PRO A 1 16.21 -26.97 -1.37
C PRO A 1 16.86 -25.59 -1.31
N ASN A 2 17.46 -25.14 -2.43
CA ASN A 2 18.15 -23.85 -2.49
C ASN A 2 17.24 -22.66 -2.89
N ALA A 3 15.94 -22.87 -2.87
CA ALA A 3 14.97 -21.84 -3.27
C ALA A 3 14.71 -20.81 -2.15
N TRP A 4 14.52 -19.56 -2.53
CA TRP A 4 14.00 -18.54 -1.66
C TRP A 4 12.47 -18.62 -1.56
N ILE A 5 11.93 -18.36 -0.38
CA ILE A 5 10.50 -18.27 -0.11
C ILE A 5 10.19 -16.79 0.17
N PHE A 6 9.35 -16.17 -0.66
CA PHE A 6 8.83 -14.83 -0.45
C PHE A 6 7.41 -14.95 0.12
N ASN A 7 7.24 -14.49 1.34
CA ASN A 7 5.95 -14.54 2.03
C ASN A 7 5.31 -13.16 2.11
N PHE A 8 4.15 -12.99 1.48
CA PHE A 8 3.30 -11.81 1.64
C PHE A 8 1.92 -12.14 2.26
N THR A 9 1.76 -13.39 2.73
CA THR A 9 0.54 -13.83 3.43
C THR A 9 0.48 -13.19 4.82
N ASN A 10 -0.61 -12.54 5.13
CA ASN A 10 -0.82 -11.93 6.42
C ASN A 10 -1.34 -12.93 7.48
N PRO A 11 -0.92 -12.80 8.72
CA PRO A 11 0.05 -11.83 9.25
C PRO A 11 1.49 -12.21 8.88
N SER A 12 2.10 -11.41 8.00
CA SER A 12 3.39 -11.75 7.35
C SER A 12 4.51 -12.04 8.33
N GLY A 13 4.63 -11.25 9.39
CA GLY A 13 5.65 -11.46 10.43
C GLY A 13 5.53 -12.81 11.13
N LEU A 14 4.31 -13.23 11.49
CA LEU A 14 4.08 -14.53 12.15
C LEU A 14 4.39 -15.71 11.21
N VAL A 15 3.93 -15.64 9.96
CA VAL A 15 4.18 -16.71 8.98
C VAL A 15 5.67 -16.81 8.68
N THR A 16 6.35 -15.68 8.46
CA THR A 16 7.79 -15.65 8.22
C THR A 16 8.57 -16.21 9.41
N GLN A 17 8.20 -15.82 10.64
CA GLN A 17 8.83 -16.34 11.86
C GLN A 17 8.60 -17.84 12.04
N ALA A 18 7.39 -18.32 11.78
CA ALA A 18 7.06 -19.74 11.87
C ALA A 18 7.93 -20.58 10.89
N LEU A 19 8.06 -20.12 9.65
CA LEU A 19 8.91 -20.78 8.65
C LEU A 19 10.38 -20.77 9.07
N LYS A 20 10.91 -19.66 9.56
CA LYS A 20 12.28 -19.59 10.09
C LYS A 20 12.48 -20.54 11.28
N SER A 21 11.53 -20.57 12.21
CA SER A 21 11.57 -21.47 13.38
C SER A 21 11.48 -22.95 12.98
N ALA A 22 10.88 -23.26 11.84
CA ALA A 22 10.85 -24.61 11.25
C ALA A 22 12.12 -24.98 10.48
N GLY A 23 13.15 -24.11 10.46
CA GLY A 23 14.43 -24.36 9.84
C GLY A 23 14.57 -23.90 8.39
N TYR A 24 13.62 -23.14 7.87
CA TYR A 24 13.73 -22.53 6.54
C TYR A 24 14.49 -21.21 6.64
N GLU A 25 15.78 -21.20 6.35
CA GLU A 25 16.61 -20.00 6.48
C GLU A 25 16.36 -18.96 5.38
N LYS A 26 16.06 -19.44 4.16
CA LYS A 26 15.84 -18.60 2.96
C LYS A 26 14.39 -18.15 2.86
N VAL A 27 13.91 -17.41 3.85
CA VAL A 27 12.54 -16.86 3.89
C VAL A 27 12.59 -15.37 4.12
N ILE A 28 11.87 -14.63 3.29
CA ILE A 28 11.70 -13.17 3.37
C ILE A 28 10.21 -12.87 3.44
N GLY A 29 9.79 -12.08 4.44
CA GLY A 29 8.46 -11.47 4.46
C GLY A 29 8.50 -10.16 3.69
N ILE A 30 7.55 -9.95 2.79
CA ILE A 30 7.45 -8.74 1.96
C ILE A 30 6.09 -8.06 2.16
N CYS A 31 6.08 -6.76 1.94
CA CYS A 31 4.88 -5.90 1.93
C CYS A 31 5.03 -4.90 0.79
N ASP A 32 3.93 -4.55 0.14
CA ASP A 32 3.93 -3.58 -0.96
C ASP A 32 3.70 -2.13 -0.50
N ALA A 33 3.38 -1.90 0.78
CA ALA A 33 3.08 -0.55 1.27
C ALA A 33 4.21 0.48 1.00
N PRO A 34 5.50 0.19 1.25
CA PRO A 34 6.58 1.12 0.94
C PRO A 34 6.69 1.43 -0.57
N SER A 35 6.68 0.40 -1.42
CA SER A 35 6.77 0.55 -2.88
C SER A 35 5.57 1.32 -3.43
N SER A 36 4.36 0.98 -2.99
CA SER A 36 3.12 1.65 -3.40
C SER A 36 3.11 3.12 -2.97
N THR A 37 3.61 3.43 -1.77
CA THR A 37 3.74 4.82 -1.31
C THR A 37 4.75 5.59 -2.16
N LYS A 38 5.92 5.01 -2.43
CA LYS A 38 6.95 5.59 -3.30
C LYS A 38 6.39 5.87 -4.70
N PHE A 39 5.72 4.88 -5.31
CA PHE A 39 5.09 5.02 -6.63
C PHE A 39 4.09 6.19 -6.65
N ARG A 40 3.17 6.29 -5.67
CA ARG A 40 2.21 7.40 -5.59
C ARG A 40 2.89 8.75 -5.38
N MET A 41 3.96 8.79 -4.59
CA MET A 41 4.74 10.00 -4.41
C MET A 41 5.42 10.43 -5.72
N ALA A 42 6.06 9.51 -6.44
CA ALA A 42 6.71 9.78 -7.72
C ALA A 42 5.71 10.32 -8.75
N ALA A 43 4.56 9.64 -8.91
CA ALA A 43 3.48 10.08 -9.79
C ALA A 43 2.97 11.49 -9.42
N LYS A 44 2.79 11.77 -8.13
CA LYS A 44 2.32 13.09 -7.67
C LYS A 44 3.34 14.19 -7.85
N LEU A 45 4.62 13.88 -7.73
CA LEU A 45 5.73 14.82 -7.94
C LEU A 45 6.08 14.99 -9.42
N GLY A 46 5.54 14.14 -10.30
CA GLY A 46 5.83 14.17 -11.74
C GLY A 46 7.26 13.75 -12.06
N VAL A 47 7.82 12.81 -11.28
CA VAL A 47 9.19 12.29 -11.47
C VAL A 47 9.15 10.79 -11.76
N ASP A 48 10.17 10.29 -12.42
CA ASP A 48 10.37 8.84 -12.57
C ASP A 48 10.68 8.23 -11.20
N GLU A 49 10.10 7.07 -10.90
CA GLU A 49 10.29 6.39 -9.62
C GLU A 49 11.76 6.08 -9.30
N LYS A 50 12.57 5.81 -10.34
CA LYS A 50 14.02 5.58 -10.19
C LYS A 50 14.80 6.83 -9.76
N ASP A 51 14.27 8.03 -10.01
CA ASP A 51 14.88 9.31 -9.62
C ASP A 51 14.43 9.76 -8.22
N LEU A 52 13.46 9.04 -7.61
CA LEU A 52 12.95 9.30 -6.29
C LEU A 52 13.55 8.29 -5.29
N TYR A 53 14.30 8.81 -4.33
CA TYR A 53 14.75 8.05 -3.17
C TYR A 53 13.83 8.33 -1.98
N VAL A 54 13.36 7.26 -1.32
CA VAL A 54 12.52 7.34 -0.13
C VAL A 54 13.10 6.45 0.94
N GLU A 55 13.48 7.02 2.07
CA GLU A 55 14.07 6.27 3.17
C GLU A 55 13.04 6.00 4.25
N PHE A 56 12.71 4.73 4.44
CA PHE A 56 11.84 4.24 5.50
C PHE A 56 12.67 3.78 6.70
N PHE A 57 12.16 3.98 7.90
CA PHE A 57 12.72 3.40 9.11
C PHE A 57 11.63 2.91 10.05
N GLY A 58 11.93 1.91 10.86
CA GLY A 58 11.00 1.27 11.77
C GLY A 58 10.73 -0.19 11.41
N LEU A 59 9.58 -0.70 11.83
CA LEU A 59 9.11 -2.05 11.54
C LEU A 59 7.99 -2.00 10.51
N ASN A 60 7.69 -3.13 9.87
CA ASN A 60 6.55 -3.19 8.94
C ASN A 60 5.27 -2.69 9.63
N HIS A 61 4.55 -1.78 8.98
CA HIS A 61 3.36 -1.08 9.47
C HIS A 61 3.59 -0.16 10.70
N LEU A 62 4.76 -0.17 11.30
CA LEU A 62 5.18 0.73 12.37
C LEU A 62 6.45 1.47 11.91
N SER A 63 6.31 2.25 10.86
CA SER A 63 7.42 2.89 10.17
C SER A 63 7.08 4.31 9.74
N TRP A 64 8.14 5.06 9.45
CA TRP A 64 8.08 6.44 9.00
C TRP A 64 9.05 6.64 7.83
N ILE A 65 8.76 7.63 7.01
CA ILE A 65 9.68 8.15 6.00
C ILE A 65 10.44 9.31 6.64
N ARG A 66 11.78 9.21 6.69
CA ARG A 66 12.66 10.23 7.28
C ARG A 66 13.46 11.03 6.26
N SER A 67 13.51 10.59 5.00
CA SER A 67 14.19 11.29 3.92
C SER A 67 13.48 11.02 2.61
N VAL A 68 13.30 12.05 1.82
CA VAL A 68 12.79 11.96 0.44
C VAL A 68 13.68 12.81 -0.44
N LYS A 69 14.34 12.20 -1.43
CA LYS A 69 15.23 12.92 -2.33
C LYS A 69 14.81 12.73 -3.78
N ILE A 70 14.86 13.82 -4.54
CA ILE A 70 14.83 13.75 -5.99
C ILE A 70 16.28 13.93 -6.45
N LYS A 71 16.86 12.89 -7.04
CA LYS A 71 18.30 12.79 -7.25
C LYS A 71 19.02 12.93 -5.91
N ASP A 72 19.75 14.00 -5.67
CA ASP A 72 20.50 14.23 -4.42
C ASP A 72 19.87 15.31 -3.52
N GLU A 73 18.80 15.97 -3.97
CA GLU A 73 18.15 17.05 -3.23
C GLU A 73 17.13 16.51 -2.23
N GLU A 74 17.34 16.78 -0.92
CA GLU A 74 16.38 16.44 0.14
C GLU A 74 15.15 17.35 0.04
N ILE A 75 13.96 16.74 -0.09
CA ILE A 75 12.70 17.46 -0.29
C ILE A 75 11.66 17.21 0.81
N LEU A 76 11.91 16.32 1.77
CA LEU A 76 10.93 16.01 2.82
C LEU A 76 10.44 17.25 3.58
N PRO A 77 11.32 18.23 3.98
CA PRO A 77 10.84 19.44 4.66
C PRO A 77 9.86 20.26 3.82
N ARG A 78 10.08 20.32 2.49
CA ARG A 78 9.17 20.99 1.54
C ARG A 78 7.84 20.25 1.44
N LEU A 79 7.85 18.92 1.40
CA LEU A 79 6.66 18.11 1.33
C LEU A 79 5.79 18.23 2.60
N LEU A 80 6.43 18.28 3.77
CA LEU A 80 5.74 18.50 5.04
C LEU A 80 5.11 19.88 5.14
N ALA A 81 5.68 20.88 4.47
CA ALA A 81 5.11 22.24 4.39
C ALA A 81 3.98 22.39 3.38
N ASP A 82 3.80 21.44 2.47
CA ASP A 82 2.82 21.48 1.38
C ASP A 82 1.54 20.70 1.74
N ASP A 83 0.53 21.40 2.23
CA ASP A 83 -0.78 20.82 2.54
C ASP A 83 -1.46 20.17 1.32
N ALA A 84 -1.25 20.72 0.12
CA ALA A 84 -1.85 20.16 -1.09
C ALA A 84 -1.22 18.82 -1.43
N PHE A 85 0.09 18.68 -1.28
CA PHE A 85 0.79 17.41 -1.41
C PHE A 85 0.30 16.40 -0.38
N LEU A 86 0.30 16.76 0.91
CA LEU A 86 -0.12 15.86 2.00
C LEU A 86 -1.55 15.35 1.81
N LYS A 87 -2.47 16.20 1.37
CA LYS A 87 -3.87 15.83 1.10
C LYS A 87 -4.04 15.02 -0.17
N SER A 88 -3.09 15.04 -1.09
CA SER A 88 -3.19 14.35 -2.37
C SER A 88 -2.84 12.87 -2.31
N ILE A 89 -2.09 12.46 -1.30
CA ILE A 89 -1.66 11.07 -1.09
C ILE A 89 -2.50 10.47 0.04
N GLN A 90 -3.16 9.36 -0.24
CA GLN A 90 -4.14 8.76 0.67
C GLN A 90 -3.55 8.48 2.04
N GLU A 91 -2.36 7.92 2.10
CA GLU A 91 -1.66 7.54 3.33
C GLU A 91 -1.43 8.74 4.24
N PHE A 92 -1.14 9.90 3.67
CA PHE A 92 -0.85 11.11 4.44
C PHE A 92 -2.10 11.95 4.71
N SER A 93 -3.08 11.89 3.80
CA SER A 93 -4.31 12.71 3.86
C SER A 93 -5.18 12.45 5.08
N MET A 94 -5.01 11.30 5.74
CA MET A 94 -5.76 10.95 6.94
C MET A 94 -5.19 11.58 8.22
N PHE A 95 -3.94 12.04 8.19
CA PHE A 95 -3.29 12.69 9.32
C PHE A 95 -3.50 14.20 9.31
N ASP A 96 -3.48 14.80 10.50
CA ASP A 96 -3.43 16.24 10.63
C ASP A 96 -2.07 16.75 10.12
N PRO A 97 -2.04 17.72 9.17
CA PRO A 97 -0.78 18.26 8.66
C PRO A 97 0.12 18.88 9.75
N ASP A 98 -0.47 19.49 10.77
CA ASP A 98 0.34 20.07 11.88
C ASP A 98 0.99 18.97 12.72
N LEU A 99 0.32 17.83 12.90
CA LEU A 99 0.92 16.66 13.51
C LEU A 99 2.11 16.15 12.70
N LEU A 100 1.98 16.05 11.37
CA LEU A 100 3.06 15.60 10.48
C LEU A 100 4.28 16.54 10.57
N ARG A 101 4.04 17.85 10.59
CA ARG A 101 5.11 18.86 10.78
C ARG A 101 5.78 18.74 12.15
N MET A 102 5.00 18.50 13.20
CA MET A 102 5.53 18.32 14.55
C MET A 102 6.38 17.05 14.68
N ILE A 103 5.97 15.96 14.03
CA ILE A 103 6.74 14.71 13.99
C ILE A 103 8.01 14.88 13.13
N GLY A 104 7.93 15.65 12.05
CA GLY A 104 9.02 15.84 11.09
C GLY A 104 9.23 14.68 10.13
N PHE A 105 8.35 13.68 10.14
CA PHE A 105 8.38 12.46 9.31
C PHE A 105 7.00 12.15 8.75
N LEU A 106 6.94 11.39 7.65
CA LEU A 106 5.70 10.90 7.11
C LEU A 106 5.43 9.47 7.63
N PRO A 107 4.37 9.27 8.44
CA PRO A 107 4.07 7.98 9.04
C PRO A 107 3.43 7.03 8.04
N ASN A 108 3.63 5.72 8.26
CA ASN A 108 2.82 4.69 7.64
C ASN A 108 1.34 4.86 8.05
N GLU A 109 0.41 4.55 7.15
CA GLU A 109 -1.02 4.72 7.36
C GLU A 109 -1.58 3.98 8.59
N TYR A 110 -1.02 2.86 8.97
CA TYR A 110 -1.44 2.13 10.17
C TYR A 110 -1.13 2.86 11.48
N LEU A 111 -0.20 3.81 11.45
CA LEU A 111 0.06 4.67 12.61
C LEU A 111 -1.11 5.61 12.93
N TYR A 112 -2.11 5.69 12.02
CA TYR A 112 -3.37 6.36 12.32
C TYR A 112 -4.03 5.82 13.58
N TYR A 113 -4.01 4.50 13.81
CA TYR A 113 -4.52 3.87 15.03
C TYR A 113 -3.77 4.30 16.30
N TYR A 114 -2.54 4.77 16.14
CA TYR A 114 -1.72 5.25 17.24
C TYR A 114 -1.91 6.76 17.47
N TYR A 115 -1.75 7.56 16.42
CA TYR A 115 -1.80 9.02 16.53
C TYR A 115 -3.21 9.58 16.65
N HIS A 116 -4.21 8.91 16.09
CA HIS A 116 -5.63 9.32 16.08
C HIS A 116 -6.54 8.27 16.72
N ARG A 117 -6.05 7.59 17.76
CA ARG A 117 -6.71 6.46 18.40
C ARG A 117 -8.18 6.71 18.73
N GLU A 118 -8.48 7.82 19.40
CA GLU A 118 -9.84 8.15 19.84
C GLU A 118 -10.79 8.33 18.67
N LYS A 119 -10.30 9.02 17.61
CA LYS A 119 -11.06 9.24 16.39
C LYS A 119 -11.30 7.93 15.63
N ALA A 120 -10.26 7.12 15.48
CA ALA A 120 -10.37 5.80 14.85
C ALA A 120 -11.38 4.91 15.59
N LEU A 121 -11.30 4.83 16.93
CA LEU A 121 -12.22 4.06 17.74
C LEU A 121 -13.66 4.56 17.59
N ALA A 122 -13.88 5.86 17.69
CA ALA A 122 -15.23 6.44 17.54
C ALA A 122 -15.83 6.14 16.14
N ASN A 123 -15.02 6.23 15.09
CA ASN A 123 -15.46 5.94 13.73
C ASN A 123 -15.77 4.44 13.54
N ILE A 124 -14.93 3.54 14.06
CA ILE A 124 -15.15 2.09 14.00
C ILE A 124 -16.45 1.72 14.72
N LEU A 125 -16.67 2.23 15.94
CA LEU A 125 -17.89 1.96 16.69
C LEU A 125 -19.16 2.47 16.00
N LYS A 126 -19.03 3.53 15.19
CA LYS A 126 -20.13 4.12 14.41
C LYS A 126 -20.44 3.37 13.14
N SER A 127 -19.51 2.66 12.54
CA SER A 127 -19.62 2.10 11.19
C SER A 127 -20.68 1.00 11.06
N GLY A 128 -20.99 0.29 12.16
CA GLY A 128 -21.93 -0.83 12.17
C GLY A 128 -21.48 -2.06 11.38
N ALA A 129 -20.36 -1.99 10.66
CA ALA A 129 -19.78 -3.09 9.90
C ALA A 129 -18.24 -3.10 10.03
N THR A 130 -17.67 -4.28 10.04
CA THR A 130 -16.21 -4.45 9.99
C THR A 130 -15.70 -4.37 8.56
N ARG A 131 -14.41 -4.06 8.40
CA ARG A 131 -13.77 -4.14 7.07
C ARG A 131 -13.89 -5.54 6.47
N GLY A 132 -13.79 -6.60 7.27
CA GLY A 132 -13.96 -7.98 6.79
C GLY A 132 -15.32 -8.20 6.14
N GLN A 133 -16.40 -7.76 6.78
CA GLN A 133 -17.75 -7.82 6.22
C GLN A 133 -17.89 -7.00 4.93
N THR A 134 -17.26 -5.83 4.87
CA THR A 134 -17.25 -5.00 3.66
C THR A 134 -16.55 -5.72 2.51
N ILE A 135 -15.38 -6.32 2.76
CA ILE A 135 -14.63 -7.07 1.73
C ILE A 135 -15.38 -8.32 1.28
N GLU A 136 -16.01 -9.05 2.20
CA GLU A 136 -16.85 -10.20 1.86
C GLU A 136 -17.98 -9.81 0.92
N GLN A 137 -18.66 -8.71 1.21
CA GLN A 137 -19.74 -8.19 0.36
C GLN A 137 -19.23 -7.79 -1.04
N VAL A 138 -18.12 -7.07 -1.11
CA VAL A 138 -17.48 -6.68 -2.37
C VAL A 138 -17.12 -7.90 -3.20
N ASN A 139 -16.47 -8.89 -2.60
CA ASN A 139 -16.10 -10.13 -3.28
C ASN A 139 -17.33 -10.91 -3.76
N LYS A 140 -18.38 -10.98 -2.94
CA LYS A 140 -19.64 -11.66 -3.31
C LYS A 140 -20.26 -11.00 -4.54
N GLN A 141 -20.39 -9.68 -4.55
CA GLN A 141 -20.95 -8.94 -5.69
C GLN A 141 -20.11 -9.14 -6.95
N MET A 142 -18.79 -9.05 -6.85
CA MET A 142 -17.88 -9.31 -7.96
C MET A 142 -18.09 -10.71 -8.55
N MET A 143 -18.15 -11.73 -7.69
CA MET A 143 -18.33 -13.11 -8.12
C MET A 143 -19.72 -13.38 -8.72
N GLU A 144 -20.76 -12.69 -8.24
CA GLU A 144 -22.11 -12.77 -8.80
C GLU A 144 -22.14 -12.18 -10.22
N GLU A 145 -21.51 -11.02 -10.45
CA GLU A 145 -21.44 -10.41 -11.78
C GLU A 145 -20.60 -11.26 -12.75
N LEU A 146 -19.43 -11.75 -12.33
CA LEU A 146 -18.59 -12.61 -13.18
C LEU A 146 -19.28 -13.92 -13.55
N LYS A 147 -20.04 -14.52 -12.64
CA LYS A 147 -20.83 -15.74 -12.94
C LYS A 147 -22.01 -15.50 -13.88
N ALA A 148 -22.52 -14.29 -13.96
CA ALA A 148 -23.65 -13.92 -14.79
C ALA A 148 -23.27 -13.67 -16.26
N MET A 149 -21.97 -13.66 -16.59
CA MET A 149 -21.46 -13.39 -17.93
C MET A 149 -20.72 -14.61 -18.51
N ASP A 150 -20.55 -14.63 -19.80
CA ASP A 150 -19.66 -15.57 -20.51
C ASP A 150 -18.26 -14.91 -20.61
N MET A 151 -17.37 -15.28 -19.68
CA MET A 151 -16.02 -14.71 -19.60
C MET A 151 -15.13 -15.11 -20.78
N ASP A 152 -15.42 -16.23 -21.44
CA ASP A 152 -14.68 -16.67 -22.64
C ASP A 152 -15.09 -15.85 -23.86
N ALA A 153 -16.35 -15.44 -23.94
CA ALA A 153 -16.86 -14.59 -25.02
C ALA A 153 -16.51 -13.11 -24.82
N ASP A 154 -16.42 -12.64 -23.57
CA ASP A 154 -16.10 -11.24 -23.23
C ASP A 154 -15.06 -11.14 -22.09
N PRO A 155 -13.80 -11.50 -22.36
CA PRO A 155 -12.73 -11.42 -21.36
C PRO A 155 -12.41 -9.98 -20.94
N GLU A 156 -12.58 -8.99 -21.82
CA GLU A 156 -12.37 -7.58 -21.49
C GLU A 156 -13.42 -7.08 -20.49
N GLY A 157 -14.69 -7.40 -20.71
CA GLY A 157 -15.75 -7.09 -19.76
C GLY A 157 -15.52 -7.74 -18.39
N ALA A 158 -15.04 -9.00 -18.37
CA ALA A 158 -14.66 -9.66 -17.12
C ALA A 158 -13.52 -8.94 -16.40
N LEU A 159 -12.50 -8.50 -17.13
CA LEU A 159 -11.40 -7.69 -16.58
C LEU A 159 -11.92 -6.36 -16.01
N GLN A 160 -12.82 -5.68 -16.69
CA GLN A 160 -13.40 -4.43 -16.22
C GLN A 160 -14.23 -4.61 -14.92
N ILE A 161 -14.96 -5.72 -14.79
CA ILE A 161 -15.64 -6.08 -13.54
C ILE A 161 -14.62 -6.27 -12.42
N PHE A 162 -13.59 -7.05 -12.65
CA PHE A 162 -12.51 -7.27 -11.67
C PHE A 162 -11.87 -5.95 -11.22
N LEU A 163 -11.44 -5.10 -12.15
CA LEU A 163 -10.79 -3.83 -11.87
C LEU A 163 -11.72 -2.88 -11.09
N TYR A 164 -13.01 -2.85 -11.45
CA TYR A 164 -13.99 -2.05 -10.72
C TYR A 164 -14.10 -2.46 -9.25
N TYR A 165 -14.22 -3.73 -8.97
CA TYR A 165 -14.31 -4.22 -7.59
C TYR A 165 -12.99 -4.10 -6.83
N MET A 166 -11.86 -4.18 -7.50
CA MET A 166 -10.56 -3.83 -6.90
C MET A 166 -10.52 -2.36 -6.50
N GLN A 167 -10.99 -1.45 -7.34
CA GLN A 167 -11.11 -0.02 -7.02
C GLN A 167 -12.05 0.22 -5.82
N VAL A 168 -13.20 -0.48 -5.75
CA VAL A 168 -14.13 -0.40 -4.60
C VAL A 168 -13.42 -0.86 -3.31
N ARG A 169 -12.66 -1.94 -3.39
CA ARG A 169 -11.90 -2.49 -2.27
C ARG A 169 -10.82 -1.52 -1.80
N GLU A 170 -10.03 -0.97 -2.71
CA GLU A 170 -9.02 0.06 -2.43
C GLU A 170 -9.66 1.29 -1.77
N ASN A 171 -10.76 1.75 -2.29
CA ASN A 171 -11.49 2.91 -1.79
C ASN A 171 -12.10 2.71 -0.38
N SER A 172 -12.23 1.45 0.05
CA SER A 172 -12.66 1.09 1.40
C SER A 172 -11.51 1.04 2.40
N TYR A 173 -10.25 1.08 1.92
CA TYR A 173 -9.07 0.95 2.78
C TYR A 173 -8.93 2.16 3.71
N MET A 174 -8.83 1.89 5.02
CA MET A 174 -8.76 2.91 6.09
C MET A 174 -9.91 3.94 6.09
N SER A 175 -10.96 3.73 5.28
CA SER A 175 -12.06 4.71 5.15
C SER A 175 -12.94 4.77 6.40
N ILE A 176 -13.15 3.65 7.07
CA ILE A 176 -13.91 3.59 8.32
C ILE A 176 -13.15 4.32 9.42
N GLU A 177 -11.90 3.96 9.62
CA GLU A 177 -11.03 4.44 10.68
C GLU A 177 -10.79 5.96 10.57
N SER A 178 -10.42 6.41 9.39
CA SER A 178 -10.12 7.83 9.14
C SER A 178 -11.37 8.70 9.05
N GLY A 179 -12.51 8.12 8.65
CA GLY A 179 -13.72 8.85 8.33
C GLY A 179 -13.59 9.73 7.08
N LEU A 180 -12.57 9.50 6.26
CA LEU A 180 -12.39 10.22 5.00
C LEU A 180 -13.48 9.83 4.01
N ALA A 181 -13.91 10.79 3.21
CA ALA A 181 -14.83 10.56 2.12
C ALA A 181 -14.21 9.61 1.09
N LYS A 182 -15.01 8.67 0.61
CA LYS A 182 -14.60 7.79 -0.49
C LYS A 182 -14.36 8.63 -1.75
N ARG A 183 -13.36 8.26 -2.53
CA ARG A 183 -13.08 8.88 -3.81
C ARG A 183 -14.17 8.51 -4.82
N PRO A 184 -14.44 9.36 -5.83
CA PRO A 184 -15.25 8.96 -6.97
C PRO A 184 -14.67 7.69 -7.61
N LEU A 185 -15.53 6.75 -7.95
CA LEU A 185 -15.15 5.55 -8.68
C LEU A 185 -15.23 5.84 -10.19
N LEU A 186 -14.28 5.28 -10.94
CA LEU A 186 -14.41 5.20 -12.39
C LEU A 186 -15.41 4.10 -12.74
N GLU A 187 -16.14 4.28 -13.83
CA GLU A 187 -17.10 3.31 -14.31
C GLU A 187 -16.39 2.14 -15.01
N LYS A 188 -17.09 0.99 -15.09
CA LYS A 188 -16.62 -0.15 -15.89
C LYS A 188 -16.47 0.29 -17.34
N GLY A 189 -15.40 -0.16 -17.99
CA GLY A 189 -15.03 0.28 -19.34
C GLY A 189 -14.10 1.50 -19.39
N GLN A 190 -13.83 2.14 -18.23
CA GLN A 190 -12.91 3.27 -18.09
C GLN A 190 -11.66 2.93 -17.28
N LEU A 191 -11.56 1.67 -16.84
CA LEU A 191 -10.50 1.24 -15.94
C LEU A 191 -9.31 0.70 -16.74
N GLU A 192 -8.15 1.20 -16.42
CA GLU A 192 -6.88 0.71 -16.96
C GLU A 192 -6.24 -0.26 -15.97
N VAL A 193 -5.52 -1.24 -16.50
CA VAL A 193 -4.68 -2.11 -15.66
C VAL A 193 -3.60 -1.22 -15.04
N PRO A 194 -3.46 -1.21 -13.70
CA PRO A 194 -2.46 -0.38 -13.06
C PRO A 194 -1.06 -0.67 -13.59
N ASP A 195 -0.33 0.38 -13.95
CA ASP A 195 1.10 0.26 -14.24
C ASP A 195 1.84 -0.13 -12.95
N GLY A 196 2.84 -0.99 -13.12
CA GLY A 196 3.67 -1.45 -12.02
C GLY A 196 3.48 -2.92 -11.69
N MET A 197 4.50 -3.49 -11.09
CA MET A 197 4.55 -4.92 -10.84
C MET A 197 4.07 -5.31 -9.44
N GLY A 198 3.68 -4.34 -8.59
CA GLY A 198 3.20 -4.59 -7.25
C GLY A 198 4.11 -5.52 -6.45
N TYR A 199 3.56 -6.57 -5.83
CA TYR A 199 4.34 -7.59 -5.11
C TYR A 199 5.38 -8.29 -5.97
N ALA A 200 5.13 -8.46 -7.28
CA ALA A 200 6.11 -9.06 -8.18
C ALA A 200 7.33 -8.15 -8.35
N GLY A 201 7.16 -6.84 -8.41
CA GLY A 201 8.26 -5.88 -8.43
C GLY A 201 9.11 -5.98 -7.17
N VAL A 202 8.49 -5.92 -5.99
CA VAL A 202 9.19 -6.08 -4.70
C VAL A 202 9.98 -7.39 -4.65
N MET A 203 9.39 -8.49 -5.13
CA MET A 203 10.06 -9.78 -5.18
C MET A 203 11.27 -9.78 -6.12
N LEU A 204 11.16 -9.14 -7.29
CA LEU A 204 12.25 -9.04 -8.25
C LEU A 204 13.39 -8.19 -7.71
N ASP A 205 13.08 -7.05 -7.07
CA ASP A 205 14.07 -6.20 -6.40
C ASP A 205 14.83 -6.97 -5.31
N CYS A 206 14.11 -7.78 -4.51
CA CYS A 206 14.74 -8.67 -3.53
C CYS A 206 15.68 -9.68 -4.19
N ILE A 207 15.27 -10.31 -5.31
CA ILE A 207 16.09 -11.29 -6.02
C ILE A 207 17.34 -10.61 -6.58
N GLU A 208 17.21 -9.45 -7.19
CA GLU A 208 18.33 -8.68 -7.72
C GLU A 208 19.33 -8.32 -6.62
N GLY A 209 18.83 -7.78 -5.50
CA GLY A 209 19.67 -7.44 -4.35
C GLY A 209 20.37 -8.65 -3.73
N LEU A 210 19.70 -9.82 -3.67
CA LEU A 210 20.31 -11.07 -3.18
C LEU A 210 21.37 -11.64 -4.15
N GLN A 211 21.25 -11.32 -5.43
CA GLN A 211 22.20 -11.77 -6.46
C GLN A 211 23.34 -10.77 -6.68
N SER A 212 23.09 -9.48 -6.45
CA SER A 212 24.13 -8.46 -6.47
C SER A 212 25.05 -8.66 -5.29
N LYS A 213 26.27 -9.09 -5.49
CA LYS A 213 27.26 -9.30 -4.43
C LYS A 213 27.91 -7.99 -3.95
N ASP A 214 27.27 -6.86 -4.15
CA ASP A 214 27.86 -5.52 -3.93
C ASP A 214 27.62 -4.97 -2.51
N GLY A 215 26.94 -5.72 -1.65
CA GLY A 215 26.71 -5.34 -0.25
C GLY A 215 25.78 -4.13 -0.07
N ARG A 216 25.01 -3.77 -1.09
CA ARG A 216 23.97 -2.74 -0.95
C ARG A 216 22.89 -3.21 0.00
N ASP A 217 22.54 -2.37 0.95
CA ASP A 217 21.36 -2.58 1.79
C ASP A 217 20.11 -2.60 0.89
N LEU A 218 19.36 -3.69 0.94
CA LEU A 218 18.03 -3.74 0.36
C LEU A 218 17.12 -2.84 1.21
N VAL A 219 16.86 -1.65 0.72
CA VAL A 219 15.78 -0.81 1.24
C VAL A 219 14.49 -1.32 0.63
N LEU A 220 13.85 -2.25 1.35
CA LEU A 220 12.52 -2.79 1.02
C LEU A 220 11.44 -1.90 1.59
#